data_bf59fb1d7295139e2d3ef15547016c45
#
_entry.id   bf59fb1d7295139e2d3ef15547016c45
#
_cell.length_a   1.000
_cell.length_b   1.000
_cell.length_c   1.000
_cell.angle_alpha   90.00
_cell.angle_beta   90.00
_cell.angle_gamma   90.00
#
_symmetry.space_group_name_H-M   'P 1'
#
loop_
_entity.id
_entity.type
_entity.pdbx_description
1 polymer ?
#
loop_
_entity_poly.entity_id
_entity_poly.type
_entity_poly.pdbx_seq_one_letter_code
_entity_poly.pdbx_strand_id
1 'polypeptide(L)'
;MDRRQFIKLSSLFGGGIAISTQLTGCGATFQPDGDDYVPAATFTHGVASGDPTANSIILWTRAVPENNNSSGYVRWQLATSPDFAAPIRSGVVKAERSRDFTVKVDVRDLPAGQRYYY
;
A
#
# COMPACT_ATOMS: atom_id res chain seq x y z
N MET A 1 -5.29 -18.73 5.32
CA MET A 1 -4.32 -18.04 4.47
C MET A 1 -3.61 -17.00 5.32
N ASP A 2 -2.34 -17.13 5.54
CA ASP A 2 -1.58 -16.26 6.43
C ASP A 2 -1.34 -14.90 5.73
N ARG A 3 -1.41 -13.79 6.50
CA ARG A 3 -1.23 -12.40 5.99
C ARG A 3 0.07 -12.23 5.20
N ARG A 4 1.09 -13.03 5.52
CA ARG A 4 2.39 -13.04 4.83
C ARG A 4 2.34 -13.70 3.44
N GLN A 5 1.42 -14.62 3.19
CA GLN A 5 1.30 -15.29 1.88
C GLN A 5 0.57 -14.41 0.86
N PHE A 6 -0.36 -13.55 1.30
CA PHE A 6 -1.08 -12.66 0.40
C PHE A 6 -0.15 -11.61 -0.24
N ILE A 7 0.79 -11.07 0.53
CA ILE A 7 1.78 -10.11 0.01
C ILE A 7 2.70 -10.77 -1.03
N LYS A 8 2.99 -12.07 -0.90
CA LYS A 8 3.80 -12.81 -1.88
C LYS A 8 3.02 -13.21 -3.13
N LEU A 9 1.71 -13.45 -3.02
CA LEU A 9 0.89 -13.90 -4.15
C LEU A 9 0.50 -12.76 -5.09
N SER A 10 0.36 -11.53 -4.59
CA SER A 10 0.06 -10.37 -5.43
C SER A 10 1.22 -9.94 -6.35
N SER A 11 2.42 -10.46 -6.13
CA SER A 11 3.57 -10.22 -7.00
C SER A 11 3.68 -11.19 -8.20
N LEU A 12 2.86 -12.23 -8.27
CA LEU A 12 2.96 -13.28 -9.30
C LEU A 12 1.91 -13.20 -10.43
N PHE A 13 0.93 -12.29 -10.36
CA PHE A 13 -0.09 -12.13 -11.40
C PHE A 13 0.07 -10.80 -12.15
N GLY A 14 1.17 -10.66 -12.87
CA GLY A 14 1.44 -9.58 -13.80
C GLY A 14 1.46 -10.05 -15.25
N GLY A 15 0.41 -10.72 -15.71
CA GLY A 15 0.22 -11.05 -17.13
C GLY A 15 -0.80 -10.09 -17.75
N GLY A 16 -0.33 -8.98 -18.33
CA GLY A 16 -1.15 -7.95 -18.87
C GLY A 16 -1.71 -8.23 -20.25
N ILE A 17 -2.98 -7.90 -20.46
CA ILE A 17 -3.53 -7.65 -21.80
C ILE A 17 -3.66 -6.12 -21.92
N ALA A 18 -2.86 -5.55 -22.83
CA ALA A 18 -2.94 -4.14 -23.17
C ALA A 18 -4.21 -3.88 -23.99
N ILE A 19 -5.13 -3.11 -23.42
CA ILE A 19 -6.18 -2.45 -24.19
C ILE A 19 -5.92 -0.96 -24.09
N SER A 20 -5.41 -0.37 -25.17
CA SER A 20 -5.21 1.06 -25.30
C SER A 20 -6.54 1.76 -25.58
N THR A 21 -7.08 2.47 -24.60
CA THR A 21 -8.08 3.50 -24.85
C THR A 21 -7.49 4.83 -24.36
N GLN A 22 -7.20 5.72 -25.30
CA GLN A 22 -6.81 7.09 -25.03
C GLN A 22 -8.02 7.86 -24.47
N LEU A 23 -7.92 8.27 -23.22
CA LEU A 23 -8.77 9.31 -22.65
C LEU A 23 -7.87 10.41 -22.11
N THR A 24 -7.78 11.48 -22.86
CA THR A 24 -7.19 12.75 -22.45
C THR A 24 -8.02 13.37 -21.33
N GLY A 25 -7.51 13.32 -20.12
CA GLY A 25 -8.05 14.02 -18.96
C GLY A 25 -6.89 14.40 -18.05
N CYS A 26 -6.64 15.69 -17.88
CA CYS A 26 -5.65 16.23 -16.96
C CYS A 26 -6.00 15.84 -15.50
N GLY A 27 -5.42 14.77 -15.05
CA GLY A 27 -5.29 14.40 -13.66
C GLY A 27 -3.99 13.63 -13.59
N ALA A 28 -2.97 14.21 -12.96
CA ALA A 28 -1.72 13.51 -12.73
C ALA A 28 -1.96 12.34 -11.77
N THR A 29 -2.46 11.25 -12.31
CA THR A 29 -2.33 9.95 -11.67
C THR A 29 -0.87 9.57 -11.79
N PHE A 30 -0.14 9.63 -10.70
CA PHE A 30 1.17 9.01 -10.60
C PHE A 30 0.96 7.50 -10.80
N GLN A 31 1.07 7.09 -12.05
CA GLN A 31 1.19 5.69 -12.41
C GLN A 31 2.70 5.43 -12.37
N PRO A 32 3.22 4.56 -11.52
CA PRO A 32 4.57 4.08 -11.70
C PRO A 32 4.56 3.28 -13.00
N ASP A 33 4.96 3.91 -14.09
CA ASP A 33 5.22 3.26 -15.36
C ASP A 33 6.26 2.17 -15.12
N GLY A 34 5.94 0.99 -15.60
CA GLY A 34 6.62 -0.26 -15.58
C GLY A 34 8.10 -0.27 -15.17
N ASP A 35 8.47 -1.30 -14.46
CA ASP A 35 9.82 -1.72 -14.06
C ASP A 35 10.47 -1.09 -12.82
N ASP A 36 9.90 -0.12 -12.15
CA ASP A 36 10.26 0.15 -10.76
C ASP A 36 9.62 -0.91 -9.83
N TYR A 37 9.87 -2.17 -10.16
CA TYR A 37 9.66 -3.27 -9.24
C TYR A 37 10.50 -2.98 -8.00
N VAL A 38 9.84 -2.45 -6.99
CA VAL A 38 10.50 -2.22 -5.70
C VAL A 38 10.97 -3.58 -5.22
N PRO A 39 12.27 -3.78 -5.09
CA PRO A 39 12.79 -5.03 -4.58
C PRO A 39 12.14 -5.30 -3.23
N ALA A 40 11.93 -6.57 -2.95
CA ALA A 40 11.29 -7.04 -1.75
C ALA A 40 11.75 -6.23 -0.53
N ALA A 41 10.80 -5.71 0.24
CA ALA A 41 11.08 -5.00 1.46
C ALA A 41 10.82 -5.91 2.66
N THR A 42 11.66 -5.82 3.66
CA THR A 42 11.43 -6.52 4.92
C THR A 42 10.62 -5.64 5.87
N PHE A 43 9.46 -6.13 6.28
CA PHE A 43 8.62 -5.49 7.30
C PHE A 43 9.07 -5.94 8.69
N THR A 44 10.08 -5.26 9.23
CA THR A 44 10.77 -5.67 10.46
C THR A 44 9.90 -5.62 11.72
N HIS A 45 8.84 -4.80 11.72
CA HIS A 45 7.95 -4.57 12.85
C HIS A 45 6.48 -4.91 12.55
N GLY A 46 6.21 -5.55 11.40
CA GLY A 46 4.84 -5.81 10.95
C GLY A 46 4.11 -4.52 10.56
N VAL A 47 2.79 -4.55 10.64
CA VAL A 47 1.92 -3.40 10.38
C VAL A 47 1.09 -3.09 11.63
N ALA A 48 0.83 -1.82 11.87
CA ALA A 48 0.06 -1.37 13.02
C ALA A 48 -0.89 -0.23 12.63
N SER A 49 -1.87 0.01 13.47
CA SER A 49 -2.75 1.17 13.39
C SER A 49 -2.79 1.91 14.72
N GLY A 50 -3.05 3.19 14.67
CA GLY A 50 -3.10 4.06 15.85
C GLY A 50 -4.01 5.27 15.67
N ASP A 51 -4.21 6.02 16.77
CA ASP A 51 -4.99 7.25 16.81
C ASP A 51 -6.35 7.15 16.11
N PRO A 52 -7.19 6.14 16.44
CA PRO A 52 -8.49 6.02 15.81
C PRO A 52 -9.40 7.17 16.27
N THR A 53 -10.05 7.82 15.31
CA THR A 53 -11.17 8.71 15.54
C THR A 53 -12.47 8.08 15.04
N ALA A 54 -13.59 8.80 15.09
CA ALA A 54 -14.85 8.28 14.56
C ALA A 54 -14.78 7.96 13.06
N ASN A 55 -13.92 8.64 12.30
CA ASN A 55 -13.85 8.57 10.84
C ASN A 55 -12.44 8.57 10.26
N SER A 56 -11.41 8.33 11.08
CA SER A 56 -10.03 8.25 10.60
C SER A 56 -9.19 7.27 11.41
N ILE A 57 -8.10 6.82 10.80
CA ILE A 57 -7.09 5.97 11.46
C ILE A 57 -5.73 6.19 10.83
N ILE A 58 -4.68 6.13 11.63
CA ILE A 58 -3.30 6.13 11.14
C ILE A 58 -2.84 4.69 10.95
N LEU A 59 -2.38 4.36 9.76
CA LEU A 59 -1.68 3.10 9.46
C LEU A 59 -0.18 3.32 9.52
N TRP A 60 0.54 2.37 10.05
CA TRP A 60 1.97 2.48 10.29
C TRP A 60 2.71 1.18 9.96
N THR A 61 3.89 1.31 9.35
CA THR A 61 4.84 0.21 9.17
C THR A 61 6.27 0.75 9.03
N ARG A 62 7.23 -0.17 9.11
CA ARG A 62 8.63 0.05 8.74
C ARG A 62 9.01 -0.95 7.65
N ALA A 63 9.31 -0.44 6.46
CA ALA A 63 9.60 -1.25 5.27
C ALA A 63 11.03 -0.98 4.79
N VAL A 64 11.96 -1.87 5.12
CA VAL A 64 13.38 -1.76 4.75
C VAL A 64 13.61 -2.45 3.41
N PRO A 65 14.05 -1.72 2.36
CA PRO A 65 14.38 -2.31 1.08
C PRO A 65 15.55 -3.30 1.19
N GLU A 66 15.46 -4.46 0.54
CA GLU A 66 16.47 -5.52 0.63
C GLU A 66 17.81 -5.15 -0.05
N ASN A 67 17.77 -4.28 -1.06
CA ASN A 67 18.96 -3.94 -1.87
C ASN A 67 19.75 -2.75 -1.34
N ASN A 68 19.70 -2.46 -0.05
CA ASN A 68 20.40 -1.32 0.55
C ASN A 68 20.08 0.05 -0.08
N ASN A 69 18.97 0.15 -0.81
CA ASN A 69 18.52 1.38 -1.41
C ASN A 69 18.17 2.43 -0.36
N SER A 70 18.36 3.70 -0.69
CA SER A 70 18.02 4.82 0.19
C SER A 70 16.53 5.06 0.34
N SER A 71 15.71 4.46 -0.53
CA SER A 71 14.25 4.54 -0.49
C SER A 71 13.58 3.38 -1.21
N GLY A 72 12.31 3.15 -0.90
CA GLY A 72 11.42 2.22 -1.56
C GLY A 72 9.99 2.72 -1.51
N TYR A 73 9.07 2.06 -2.19
CA TYR A 73 7.65 2.40 -2.18
C TYR A 73 6.84 1.30 -1.52
N VAL A 74 5.89 1.68 -0.66
CA VAL A 74 4.95 0.78 0.01
C VAL A 74 3.56 1.04 -0.54
N ARG A 75 2.93 0.01 -1.08
CA ARG A 75 1.51 0.05 -1.42
C ARG A 75 0.71 -0.36 -0.20
N TRP A 76 -0.31 0.42 0.12
CA TRP A 76 -1.24 0.11 1.20
C TRP A 76 -2.66 0.01 0.69
N GLN A 77 -3.47 -0.77 1.37
CA GLN A 77 -4.89 -0.95 1.07
C GLN A 77 -5.68 -1.01 2.38
N LEU A 78 -6.90 -0.48 2.34
CA LEU A 78 -7.90 -0.62 3.40
C LEU A 78 -9.18 -1.22 2.81
N ALA A 79 -9.73 -2.23 3.45
CA ALA A 79 -10.93 -2.91 3.02
C ALA A 79 -11.86 -3.21 4.21
N THR A 80 -13.13 -3.48 3.92
CA THR A 80 -14.11 -3.97 4.91
C THR A 80 -14.17 -5.49 4.99
N SER A 81 -13.47 -6.19 4.09
CA SER A 81 -13.38 -7.64 4.01
C SER A 81 -11.92 -8.10 4.11
N PRO A 82 -11.63 -9.21 4.80
CA PRO A 82 -10.27 -9.71 4.99
C PRO A 82 -9.62 -10.29 3.74
N ASP A 83 -10.36 -10.52 2.68
CA ASP A 83 -9.87 -11.00 1.39
C ASP A 83 -9.39 -9.86 0.48
N PHE A 84 -9.64 -8.60 0.85
CA PHE A 84 -9.30 -7.42 0.06
C PHE A 84 -9.86 -7.44 -1.37
N ALA A 85 -10.97 -8.14 -1.61
CA ALA A 85 -11.57 -8.23 -2.93
C ALA A 85 -12.00 -6.86 -3.49
N ALA A 86 -12.39 -5.93 -2.62
CA ALA A 86 -12.76 -4.57 -2.97
C ALA A 86 -12.19 -3.57 -1.95
N PRO A 87 -10.94 -3.15 -2.10
CA PRO A 87 -10.35 -2.12 -1.25
C PRO A 87 -11.11 -0.81 -1.38
N ILE A 88 -11.50 -0.21 -0.25
CA ILE A 88 -12.22 1.08 -0.23
C ILE A 88 -11.27 2.28 -0.25
N ARG A 89 -10.02 2.09 0.15
CA ARG A 89 -8.93 3.07 0.06
C ARG A 89 -7.65 2.34 -0.28
N SER A 90 -6.81 2.97 -1.05
CA SER A 90 -5.47 2.47 -1.37
C SER A 90 -4.53 3.62 -1.73
N GLY A 91 -3.25 3.36 -1.71
CA GLY A 91 -2.25 4.33 -2.14
C GLY A 91 -0.85 3.77 -2.11
N VAL A 92 0.10 4.62 -2.50
CA VAL A 92 1.53 4.31 -2.48
C VAL A 92 2.24 5.39 -1.67
N VAL A 93 3.14 4.98 -0.77
CA VAL A 93 3.92 5.89 0.06
C VAL A 93 5.39 5.51 -0.04
N LYS A 94 6.25 6.51 -0.10
CA LYS A 94 7.69 6.33 -0.12
C LYS A 94 8.23 6.07 1.30
N ALA A 95 8.98 4.99 1.45
CA ALA A 95 9.76 4.70 2.64
C ALA A 95 11.21 5.19 2.41
N GLU A 96 11.71 6.08 3.24
CA GLU A 96 13.01 6.72 3.07
C GLU A 96 13.94 6.44 4.25
N ARG A 97 15.22 6.28 3.95
CA ARG A 97 16.28 6.10 4.97
C ARG A 97 16.31 7.26 5.97
N SER A 98 16.07 8.48 5.52
CA SER A 98 16.02 9.68 6.35
C SER A 98 14.97 9.62 7.46
N ARG A 99 13.95 8.77 7.28
CA ARG A 99 12.88 8.50 8.26
C ARG A 99 12.94 7.08 8.82
N ASP A 100 14.11 6.44 8.76
CA ASP A 100 14.31 5.05 9.17
C ASP A 100 13.33 4.08 8.47
N PHE A 101 12.99 4.36 7.20
CA PHE A 101 12.03 3.60 6.39
C PHE A 101 10.64 3.47 7.00
N THR A 102 10.27 4.37 7.92
CA THR A 102 8.95 4.42 8.53
C THR A 102 7.94 5.02 7.55
N VAL A 103 6.80 4.36 7.44
CA VAL A 103 5.65 4.81 6.66
C VAL A 103 4.48 5.06 7.58
N LYS A 104 3.84 6.22 7.45
CA LYS A 104 2.60 6.58 8.12
C LYS A 104 1.59 7.07 7.10
N VAL A 105 0.37 6.57 7.20
CA VAL A 105 -0.75 6.96 6.34
C VAL A 105 -1.92 7.37 7.22
N ASP A 106 -2.37 8.61 7.09
CA ASP A 106 -3.57 9.12 7.73
C ASP A 106 -4.77 8.85 6.80
N VAL A 107 -5.53 7.82 7.09
CA VAL A 107 -6.71 7.45 6.31
C VAL A 107 -7.94 8.11 6.91
N ARG A 108 -8.57 9.00 6.15
CA ARG A 108 -9.71 9.82 6.59
C ARG A 108 -10.99 9.48 5.85
N ASP A 109 -12.09 10.09 6.28
CA ASP A 109 -13.43 9.96 5.69
C ASP A 109 -13.91 8.51 5.65
N LEU A 110 -13.67 7.80 6.73
CA LEU A 110 -14.12 6.44 6.95
C LEU A 110 -15.49 6.42 7.63
N PRO A 111 -16.43 5.58 7.17
CA PRO A 111 -17.66 5.32 7.92
C PRO A 111 -17.37 4.81 9.32
N ALA A 112 -18.04 5.39 10.32
CA ALA A 112 -17.92 4.96 11.71
C ALA A 112 -18.58 3.60 11.95
N GLY A 113 -18.19 2.92 13.01
CA GLY A 113 -18.82 1.69 13.47
C GLY A 113 -18.59 0.46 12.59
N GLN A 114 -17.58 0.50 11.70
CA GLN A 114 -17.21 -0.62 10.84
C GLN A 114 -15.87 -1.22 11.24
N ARG A 115 -15.71 -2.50 10.92
CA ARG A 115 -14.41 -3.17 10.99
C ARG A 115 -13.66 -2.97 9.68
N TYR A 116 -12.40 -2.61 9.79
CA TYR A 116 -11.51 -2.45 8.65
C TYR A 116 -10.32 -3.40 8.74
N TYR A 117 -9.84 -3.79 7.56
CA TYR A 117 -8.64 -4.61 7.35
C TYR A 117 -7.64 -3.80 6.52
N TYR A 118 -6.35 -3.89 6.83
CA TYR A 118 -5.29 -3.16 6.16
C TYR A 118 -4.01 -3.98 6.05
#